data_355e5f77aa42679096a2890a1145ddc6
#
_entry.id   355e5f77aa42679096a2890a1145ddc6
#
_cell.length_a   1.000
_cell.length_b   1.000
_cell.length_c   1.000
_cell.angle_alpha   90.00
_cell.angle_beta   90.00
_cell.angle_gamma   90.00
#
_symmetry.space_group_name_H-M   'P 1'
#
loop_
_entity.id
_entity.type
_entity.pdbx_description
1 polymer ?
#
loop_
_entity_poly.entity_id
_entity_poly.type
_entity_poly.pdbx_seq_one_letter_code
_entity_poly.pdbx_strand_id
1 'polypeptide(L)'
;MKKFKQIIALGGGGFSMEQDNPLLDNYILNATGKTTPKICFFANAGGDAQDYIDKFYNVYNKLDCIPTHISLKTKPEINLEKVILEQDALFVGGGSTRFLMAQWKSYGLDKIMKKAYDKGIVLSGMSAGAIVWFSDGIYNPEDTKLMKLPCLGLIQGSFCPHYDERTELRFSFRELITDGGIKNGYGVEDYCGLHFINNQLYNVISSRKNATAYSVRKISKTYVEEELPKVYLGINYKNPPENENLKVVQDFIYYINEHDIDEMMTYLSDDHIMTDSSDIKIKGTKYLKVAWLDFFIHFPDYNIIVDEIICEKDLVAVYGKAKGTYWKEGELEEKNKFEVPASWRAKIKDGKISEWKVFADIQIVRQIMEANN
;
A
#
# COMPACT_ATOMS: atom_id res chain seq x y z
N MET A 1 16.52 2.68 10.57
CA MET A 1 15.61 1.87 9.74
C MET A 1 14.81 2.80 8.83
N LYS A 2 14.82 2.57 7.53
CA LYS A 2 13.98 3.26 6.56
C LYS A 2 12.54 2.80 6.80
N LYS A 3 11.64 3.71 7.12
CA LYS A 3 10.23 3.35 7.37
C LYS A 3 9.53 3.08 6.04
N PHE A 4 8.66 2.07 6.00
CA PHE A 4 7.80 1.83 4.83
C PHE A 4 6.91 3.04 4.56
N LYS A 5 6.71 3.34 3.29
CA LYS A 5 5.74 4.33 2.84
C LYS A 5 4.38 3.64 2.77
N GLN A 6 3.42 4.07 3.60
CA GLN A 6 2.14 3.40 3.73
C GLN A 6 0.97 4.34 3.48
N ILE A 7 -0.03 3.86 2.74
CA ILE A 7 -1.29 4.55 2.52
C ILE A 7 -2.44 3.58 2.76
N ILE A 8 -3.41 3.97 3.60
CA ILE A 8 -4.63 3.21 3.86
C ILE A 8 -5.82 4.05 3.39
N ALA A 9 -6.41 3.65 2.25
CA ALA A 9 -7.49 4.37 1.58
C ALA A 9 -8.83 3.66 1.82
N LEU A 10 -9.72 4.25 2.59
CA LEU A 10 -11.03 3.68 2.94
C LEU A 10 -12.12 4.19 1.97
N GLY A 11 -13.01 3.29 1.54
CA GLY A 11 -14.22 3.66 0.80
C GLY A 11 -15.17 4.49 1.66
N GLY A 12 -15.42 4.02 2.86
CA GLY A 12 -16.15 4.61 3.95
C GLY A 12 -15.95 3.79 5.22
N GLY A 13 -16.57 4.13 6.34
CA GLY A 13 -16.47 3.37 7.59
C GLY A 13 -15.63 4.04 8.67
N GLY A 14 -15.02 3.23 9.56
CA GLY A 14 -14.25 3.69 10.70
C GLY A 14 -15.02 4.61 11.64
N PHE A 15 -14.34 5.43 12.42
CA PHE A 15 -14.96 6.30 13.45
C PHE A 15 -16.12 7.17 12.93
N SER A 16 -16.14 7.47 11.64
CA SER A 16 -17.17 8.32 11.03
C SER A 16 -18.53 7.64 10.91
N MET A 17 -18.54 6.34 10.62
CA MET A 17 -19.75 5.56 10.32
C MET A 17 -19.97 4.41 11.31
N GLU A 18 -18.95 3.95 12.04
CA GLU A 18 -18.98 2.78 12.93
C GLU A 18 -18.32 3.10 14.28
N GLN A 19 -18.84 4.08 15.03
CA GLN A 19 -18.21 4.56 16.27
C GLN A 19 -18.03 3.45 17.35
N ASP A 20 -18.85 2.42 17.31
CA ASP A 20 -18.77 1.26 18.20
C ASP A 20 -17.95 0.09 17.62
N ASN A 21 -17.42 0.25 16.40
CA ASN A 21 -16.63 -0.77 15.71
C ASN A 21 -15.30 -0.20 15.20
N PRO A 22 -14.27 -0.06 16.06
CA PRO A 22 -13.01 0.60 15.71
C PRO A 22 -12.03 -0.30 14.95
N LEU A 23 -12.48 -1.32 14.23
CA LEU A 23 -11.60 -2.28 13.55
C LEU A 23 -10.69 -1.60 12.50
N LEU A 24 -11.25 -0.73 11.67
CA LEU A 24 -10.48 0.02 10.66
C LEU A 24 -9.54 1.05 11.31
N ASP A 25 -10.00 1.72 12.37
CA ASP A 25 -9.22 2.71 13.10
C ASP A 25 -8.03 2.05 13.81
N ASN A 26 -8.24 0.92 14.47
CA ASN A 26 -7.18 0.11 15.07
C ASN A 26 -6.19 -0.38 14.01
N TYR A 27 -6.66 -0.81 12.84
CA TYR A 27 -5.78 -1.25 11.76
C TYR A 27 -4.83 -0.12 11.33
N ILE A 28 -5.33 1.11 11.20
CA ILE A 28 -4.51 2.29 10.86
C ILE A 28 -3.47 2.58 11.94
N LEU A 29 -3.87 2.56 13.22
CA LEU A 29 -2.95 2.78 14.34
C LEU A 29 -1.85 1.72 14.38
N ASN A 30 -2.21 0.46 14.17
CA ASN A 30 -1.28 -0.68 14.18
C ASN A 30 -0.27 -0.64 13.03
N ALA A 31 -0.66 -0.11 11.85
CA ALA A 31 0.24 0.06 10.73
C ALA A 31 1.42 1.00 11.04
N THR A 32 1.36 1.79 12.11
CA THR A 32 2.48 2.62 12.58
C THR A 32 3.61 1.84 13.25
N GLY A 33 3.33 0.59 13.70
CA GLY A 33 4.24 -0.23 14.49
C GLY A 33 4.55 0.35 15.89
N LYS A 34 3.72 1.26 16.42
CA LYS A 34 3.87 1.85 17.74
C LYS A 34 2.75 1.45 18.68
N THR A 35 3.05 1.32 19.95
CA THR A 35 2.06 1.01 21.00
C THR A 35 1.13 2.18 21.28
N THR A 36 1.62 3.42 21.20
CA THR A 36 0.85 4.64 21.44
C THR A 36 1.20 5.67 20.35
N PRO A 37 0.72 5.48 19.10
CA PRO A 37 1.05 6.38 18.00
C PRO A 37 0.39 7.74 18.15
N LYS A 38 1.07 8.79 17.66
CA LYS A 38 0.48 10.11 17.44
C LYS A 38 -0.28 10.11 16.13
N ILE A 39 -1.58 10.42 16.17
CA ILE A 39 -2.40 10.52 14.97
C ILE A 39 -3.00 11.93 14.86
N CYS A 40 -2.92 12.50 13.65
CA CYS A 40 -3.51 13.80 13.36
C CYS A 40 -4.65 13.68 12.36
N PHE A 41 -5.81 14.22 12.73
CA PHE A 41 -7.01 14.25 11.90
C PHE A 41 -7.12 15.56 11.13
N PHE A 42 -7.55 15.45 9.87
CA PHE A 42 -7.85 16.56 8.96
C PHE A 42 -9.31 16.49 8.55
N ALA A 43 -10.17 17.30 9.14
CA ALA A 43 -11.59 17.42 8.80
C ALA A 43 -11.82 18.38 7.62
N ASN A 44 -10.73 18.80 6.93
CA ASN A 44 -10.72 19.91 5.99
C ASN A 44 -11.64 19.72 4.79
N ALA A 45 -11.80 18.47 4.28
CA ALA A 45 -12.72 18.19 3.18
C ALA A 45 -14.19 18.54 3.51
N GLY A 46 -14.55 18.46 4.78
CA GLY A 46 -15.87 18.84 5.33
C GLY A 46 -15.92 20.24 5.91
N GLY A 47 -14.92 21.10 5.62
CA GLY A 47 -14.86 22.49 6.12
C GLY A 47 -14.62 22.59 7.63
N ASP A 48 -13.93 21.61 8.21
CA ASP A 48 -13.61 21.55 9.64
C ASP A 48 -14.84 21.63 10.54
N ALA A 49 -15.90 20.88 10.18
CA ALA A 49 -17.12 20.79 10.95
C ALA A 49 -16.86 20.22 12.35
N GLN A 50 -17.31 20.90 13.39
CA GLN A 50 -16.99 20.57 14.77
C GLN A 50 -17.55 19.19 15.17
N ASP A 51 -18.75 18.85 14.74
CA ASP A 51 -19.37 17.56 14.99
C ASP A 51 -18.55 16.38 14.41
N TYR A 52 -17.85 16.61 13.30
CA TYR A 52 -16.98 15.61 12.70
C TYR A 52 -15.66 15.46 13.49
N ILE A 53 -15.13 16.56 13.98
CA ILE A 53 -13.97 16.56 14.89
C ILE A 53 -14.32 15.86 16.21
N ASP A 54 -15.50 16.14 16.76
CA ASP A 54 -15.99 15.52 18.00
C ASP A 54 -16.16 14.01 17.85
N LYS A 55 -16.72 13.53 16.72
CA LYS A 55 -16.79 12.09 16.39
C LYS A 55 -15.43 11.42 16.40
N PHE A 56 -14.42 12.08 15.82
CA PHE A 56 -13.05 11.57 15.83
C PHE A 56 -12.54 11.40 17.27
N TYR A 57 -12.63 12.41 18.10
CA TYR A 57 -12.17 12.33 19.49
C TYR A 57 -12.99 11.34 20.33
N ASN A 58 -14.30 11.20 20.08
CA ASN A 58 -15.16 10.25 20.80
C ASN A 58 -14.71 8.79 20.61
N VAL A 59 -14.09 8.47 19.49
CA VAL A 59 -13.54 7.13 19.21
C VAL A 59 -12.06 7.08 19.61
N TYR A 60 -11.23 7.96 19.09
CA TYR A 60 -9.77 7.86 19.25
C TYR A 60 -9.27 8.10 20.66
N ASN A 61 -9.98 8.82 21.52
CA ASN A 61 -9.68 8.95 22.95
C ASN A 61 -9.88 7.63 23.74
N LYS A 62 -10.55 6.62 23.15
CA LYS A 62 -10.73 5.30 23.75
C LYS A 62 -9.71 4.28 23.23
N LEU A 63 -8.88 4.66 22.26
CA LEU A 63 -7.87 3.82 21.65
C LEU A 63 -6.47 4.18 22.20
N ASP A 64 -5.54 3.24 22.10
CA ASP A 64 -4.17 3.44 22.56
C ASP A 64 -3.37 4.33 21.59
N CYS A 65 -3.69 5.64 21.58
CA CYS A 65 -3.04 6.62 20.71
C CYS A 65 -3.06 8.02 21.33
N ILE A 66 -2.36 8.96 20.70
CA ILE A 66 -2.40 10.40 21.04
C ILE A 66 -3.07 11.13 19.87
N PRO A 67 -4.41 11.36 19.94
CA PRO A 67 -5.14 12.01 18.87
C PRO A 67 -4.97 13.53 18.92
N THR A 68 -4.81 14.12 17.75
CA THR A 68 -4.80 15.57 17.51
C THR A 68 -5.57 15.88 16.24
N HIS A 69 -5.85 17.16 15.97
CA HIS A 69 -6.40 17.57 14.67
C HIS A 69 -5.79 18.88 14.20
N ILE A 70 -5.88 19.15 12.91
CA ILE A 70 -5.53 20.42 12.29
C ILE A 70 -6.76 20.98 11.59
N SER A 71 -7.22 22.14 12.02
CA SER A 71 -8.25 22.93 11.35
C SER A 71 -7.62 24.03 10.49
N LEU A 72 -8.17 24.21 9.29
CA LEU A 72 -7.83 25.30 8.37
C LEU A 72 -8.96 26.31 8.21
N LYS A 73 -9.96 26.25 9.12
CA LYS A 73 -11.09 27.21 9.14
C LYS A 73 -10.61 28.64 9.32
N THR A 74 -9.58 28.81 10.11
CA THR A 74 -8.81 30.06 10.24
C THR A 74 -7.35 29.77 9.91
N LYS A 75 -6.57 30.80 9.52
CA LYS A 75 -5.14 30.62 9.27
C LYS A 75 -4.45 30.10 10.53
N PRO A 76 -3.84 28.90 10.50
CA PRO A 76 -3.14 28.37 11.66
C PRO A 76 -1.93 29.24 12.04
N GLU A 77 -1.77 29.53 13.33
CA GLU A 77 -0.59 30.22 13.87
C GLU A 77 0.58 29.25 14.13
N ILE A 78 0.42 27.97 13.84
CA ILE A 78 1.40 26.90 14.06
C ILE A 78 2.22 26.63 12.80
N ASN A 79 3.42 26.09 12.99
CA ASN A 79 4.22 25.55 11.89
C ASN A 79 3.63 24.20 11.47
N LEU A 80 2.80 24.22 10.42
CA LEU A 80 2.11 23.02 9.90
C LEU A 80 3.08 21.90 9.55
N GLU A 81 4.19 22.23 8.89
CA GLU A 81 5.17 21.20 8.49
C GLU A 81 5.76 20.49 9.71
N LYS A 82 6.18 21.24 10.72
CA LYS A 82 6.74 20.67 11.95
C LYS A 82 5.72 19.76 12.63
N VAL A 83 4.50 20.23 12.85
CA VAL A 83 3.45 19.48 13.56
C VAL A 83 3.08 18.19 12.82
N ILE A 84 2.94 18.25 11.48
CA ILE A 84 2.60 17.12 10.66
C ILE A 84 3.74 16.08 10.64
N LEU A 85 4.99 16.53 10.49
CA LEU A 85 6.13 15.63 10.43
C LEU A 85 6.53 15.01 11.78
N GLU A 86 5.92 15.44 12.89
CA GLU A 86 6.06 14.84 14.23
C GLU A 86 5.00 13.77 14.51
N GLN A 87 4.05 13.54 13.60
CA GLN A 87 3.02 12.50 13.72
C GLN A 87 3.55 11.11 13.30
N ASP A 88 2.81 10.07 13.68
CA ASP A 88 3.05 8.69 13.26
C ASP A 88 2.02 8.25 12.21
N ALA A 89 0.81 8.81 12.30
CA ALA A 89 -0.26 8.62 11.32
C ALA A 89 -0.99 9.93 11.04
N LEU A 90 -1.52 10.07 9.83
CA LEU A 90 -2.42 11.14 9.41
C LEU A 90 -3.72 10.52 8.92
N PHE A 91 -4.87 11.05 9.35
CA PHE A 91 -6.18 10.63 8.88
C PHE A 91 -6.89 11.82 8.22
N VAL A 92 -7.28 11.67 6.95
CA VAL A 92 -7.99 12.69 6.19
C VAL A 92 -9.46 12.29 6.06
N GLY A 93 -10.35 13.14 6.54
CA GLY A 93 -11.79 12.91 6.53
C GLY A 93 -12.42 13.05 5.15
N GLY A 94 -13.69 12.61 5.06
CA GLY A 94 -14.53 12.75 3.88
C GLY A 94 -15.09 14.17 3.68
N GLY A 95 -15.66 14.42 2.50
CA GLY A 95 -16.25 15.68 2.09
C GLY A 95 -15.99 15.99 0.61
N SER A 96 -15.67 17.24 0.29
CA SER A 96 -15.38 17.67 -1.08
C SER A 96 -13.90 17.52 -1.42
N THR A 97 -13.56 16.60 -2.34
CA THR A 97 -12.19 16.41 -2.84
C THR A 97 -11.64 17.69 -3.49
N ARG A 98 -12.49 18.40 -4.25
CA ARG A 98 -12.10 19.66 -4.92
C ARG A 98 -11.76 20.74 -3.91
N PHE A 99 -12.58 20.91 -2.89
CA PHE A 99 -12.35 21.88 -1.82
C PHE A 99 -11.07 21.54 -1.04
N LEU A 100 -10.89 20.28 -0.66
CA LEU A 100 -9.71 19.79 0.05
C LEU A 100 -8.42 20.09 -0.72
N MET A 101 -8.36 19.74 -2.01
CA MET A 101 -7.18 19.99 -2.85
C MET A 101 -6.87 21.47 -3.04
N ALA A 102 -7.91 22.31 -3.22
CA ALA A 102 -7.74 23.75 -3.34
C ALA A 102 -7.17 24.36 -2.03
N GLN A 103 -7.74 23.97 -0.90
CA GLN A 103 -7.30 24.43 0.42
C GLN A 103 -5.87 23.96 0.73
N TRP A 104 -5.55 22.69 0.48
CA TRP A 104 -4.20 22.16 0.71
C TRP A 104 -3.14 22.85 -0.14
N LYS A 105 -3.43 23.14 -1.40
CA LYS A 105 -2.52 23.93 -2.26
C LYS A 105 -2.29 25.33 -1.72
N SER A 106 -3.33 26.00 -1.21
CA SER A 106 -3.21 27.37 -0.65
C SER A 106 -2.33 27.45 0.61
N TYR A 107 -2.29 26.37 1.40
CA TYR A 107 -1.46 26.25 2.61
C TYR A 107 -0.14 25.49 2.38
N GLY A 108 0.14 25.00 1.17
CA GLY A 108 1.32 24.19 0.87
C GLY A 108 1.30 22.79 1.47
N LEU A 109 0.14 22.32 1.94
CA LEU A 109 -0.03 21.00 2.54
C LEU A 109 0.17 19.87 1.53
N ASP A 110 -0.10 20.09 0.26
CA ASP A 110 0.19 19.15 -0.84
C ASP A 110 1.65 18.71 -0.87
N LYS A 111 2.58 19.64 -0.58
CA LYS A 111 4.02 19.35 -0.47
C LYS A 111 4.38 18.69 0.86
N ILE A 112 3.74 19.12 1.94
CA ILE A 112 4.01 18.59 3.30
C ILE A 112 3.55 17.13 3.38
N MET A 113 2.40 16.77 2.80
CA MET A 113 1.91 15.38 2.74
C MET A 113 2.87 14.45 1.98
N LYS A 114 3.48 14.92 0.88
CA LYS A 114 4.53 14.18 0.18
C LYS A 114 5.75 13.94 1.06
N LYS A 115 6.21 14.96 1.79
CA LYS A 115 7.30 14.80 2.77
C LYS A 115 6.94 13.83 3.88
N ALA A 116 5.70 13.88 4.40
CA ALA A 116 5.22 12.94 5.42
C ALA A 116 5.25 11.50 4.90
N TYR A 117 4.78 11.28 3.66
CA TYR A 117 4.85 9.98 2.99
C TYR A 117 6.29 9.49 2.85
N ASP A 118 7.19 10.33 2.34
CA ASP A 118 8.61 9.99 2.18
C ASP A 118 9.32 9.70 3.50
N LYS A 119 8.83 10.29 4.60
CA LYS A 119 9.32 10.04 5.96
C LYS A 119 8.79 8.74 6.57
N GLY A 120 7.83 8.07 5.90
CA GLY A 120 7.20 6.84 6.37
C GLY A 120 6.17 7.08 7.48
N ILE A 121 5.53 8.24 7.50
CA ILE A 121 4.32 8.50 8.28
C ILE A 121 3.17 7.79 7.56
N VAL A 122 2.36 7.02 8.31
CA VAL A 122 1.20 6.33 7.75
C VAL A 122 0.17 7.36 7.30
N LEU A 123 -0.12 7.41 6.00
CA LEU A 123 -1.19 8.24 5.47
C LEU A 123 -2.47 7.42 5.40
N SER A 124 -3.54 7.96 5.90
CA SER A 124 -4.85 7.32 5.77
C SER A 124 -5.92 8.32 5.42
N GLY A 125 -7.06 7.83 4.99
CA GLY A 125 -8.19 8.71 4.73
C GLY A 125 -9.38 7.95 4.21
N MET A 126 -10.54 8.61 4.24
CA MET A 126 -11.82 8.07 3.88
C MET A 126 -12.50 8.95 2.83
N SER A 127 -13.16 8.34 1.83
CA SER A 127 -13.92 9.07 0.81
C SER A 127 -13.03 10.11 0.10
N ALA A 128 -13.34 11.40 0.17
CA ALA A 128 -12.50 12.47 -0.37
C ALA A 128 -11.06 12.41 0.15
N GLY A 129 -10.87 12.07 1.43
CA GLY A 129 -9.56 11.90 2.05
C GLY A 129 -8.79 10.67 1.57
N ALA A 130 -9.46 9.69 0.97
CA ALA A 130 -8.81 8.56 0.29
C ALA A 130 -8.44 8.92 -1.17
N ILE A 131 -9.35 9.60 -1.87
CA ILE A 131 -9.16 10.00 -3.27
C ILE A 131 -7.88 10.83 -3.46
N VAL A 132 -7.57 11.72 -2.53
CA VAL A 132 -6.44 12.67 -2.69
C VAL A 132 -5.07 12.03 -2.81
N TRP A 133 -4.91 10.78 -2.39
CA TRP A 133 -3.65 10.07 -2.49
C TRP A 133 -3.31 9.59 -3.91
N PHE A 134 -4.34 9.41 -4.76
CA PHE A 134 -4.19 8.89 -6.13
C PHE A 134 -3.79 9.98 -7.12
N SER A 135 -3.32 9.57 -8.32
CA SER A 135 -2.98 10.52 -9.38
C SER A 135 -4.23 11.12 -10.03
N ASP A 136 -5.25 10.31 -10.22
CA ASP A 136 -6.50 10.68 -10.86
C ASP A 136 -7.63 10.63 -9.82
N GLY A 137 -7.85 11.75 -9.15
CA GLY A 137 -9.01 11.93 -8.30
C GLY A 137 -10.28 12.14 -9.11
N ILE A 138 -11.40 11.94 -8.44
CA ILE A 138 -12.74 12.17 -8.97
C ILE A 138 -13.51 13.12 -8.08
N TYR A 139 -14.38 13.88 -8.66
CA TYR A 139 -15.38 14.70 -7.95
C TYR A 139 -16.68 14.77 -8.73
N ASN A 140 -17.77 15.02 -8.04
CA ASN A 140 -19.08 15.17 -8.64
C ASN A 140 -19.53 16.64 -8.49
N PRO A 141 -19.52 17.44 -9.56
CA PRO A 141 -20.04 18.79 -9.50
C PRO A 141 -21.58 18.76 -9.50
N GLU A 142 -22.20 19.27 -8.41
CA GLU A 142 -23.68 19.47 -8.34
C GLU A 142 -24.51 18.22 -8.67
N ASP A 143 -24.08 17.05 -8.20
CA ASP A 143 -24.72 15.75 -8.46
C ASP A 143 -24.87 15.37 -9.95
N THR A 144 -24.02 15.92 -10.79
CA THR A 144 -23.93 15.59 -12.22
C THR A 144 -22.97 14.44 -12.48
N LYS A 145 -22.45 14.31 -13.68
CA LYS A 145 -21.45 13.27 -14.05
C LYS A 145 -20.11 13.49 -13.32
N LEU A 146 -19.47 12.38 -12.90
CA LEU A 146 -18.13 12.41 -12.33
C LEU A 146 -17.14 13.09 -13.26
N MET A 147 -16.24 13.87 -12.69
CA MET A 147 -15.16 14.55 -13.39
C MET A 147 -13.80 14.24 -12.78
N LYS A 148 -12.77 14.23 -13.61
CA LYS A 148 -11.38 14.07 -13.17
C LYS A 148 -10.89 15.30 -12.41
N LEU A 149 -10.13 15.04 -11.34
CA LEU A 149 -9.41 16.04 -10.56
C LEU A 149 -7.97 15.56 -10.32
N PRO A 150 -6.94 16.25 -10.81
CA PRO A 150 -5.56 15.92 -10.45
C PRO A 150 -5.33 16.06 -8.94
N CYS A 151 -4.88 14.99 -8.30
CA CYS A 151 -4.59 14.93 -6.87
C CYS A 151 -3.09 14.75 -6.58
N LEU A 152 -2.70 14.22 -5.42
CA LEU A 152 -1.29 14.19 -4.99
C LEU A 152 -0.41 13.22 -5.81
N GLY A 153 -1.00 12.15 -6.36
CA GLY A 153 -0.29 11.20 -7.20
C GLY A 153 0.73 10.34 -6.46
N LEU A 154 0.53 10.11 -5.17
CA LEU A 154 1.35 9.17 -4.39
C LEU A 154 1.08 7.73 -4.83
N ILE A 155 -0.15 7.43 -5.24
CA ILE A 155 -0.54 6.17 -5.87
C ILE A 155 -0.95 6.47 -7.31
N GLN A 156 -0.45 5.67 -8.26
CA GLN A 156 -0.86 5.78 -9.66
C GLN A 156 -2.21 5.10 -9.87
N GLY A 157 -3.10 5.76 -10.62
CA GLY A 157 -4.45 5.27 -10.86
C GLY A 157 -5.53 6.15 -10.26
N SER A 158 -6.72 5.60 -10.11
CA SER A 158 -7.91 6.29 -9.62
C SER A 158 -8.59 5.51 -8.48
N PHE A 159 -9.44 6.20 -7.71
CA PHE A 159 -10.14 5.63 -6.57
C PHE A 159 -11.58 6.12 -6.52
N CYS A 160 -12.54 5.21 -6.42
CA CYS A 160 -13.95 5.50 -6.24
C CYS A 160 -14.43 4.93 -4.89
N PRO A 161 -14.75 5.79 -3.90
CA PRO A 161 -15.33 5.38 -2.64
C PRO A 161 -16.83 5.09 -2.79
N HIS A 162 -17.46 4.56 -1.72
CA HIS A 162 -18.92 4.30 -1.64
C HIS A 162 -19.42 3.49 -2.83
N TYR A 163 -18.69 2.47 -3.23
CA TYR A 163 -18.89 1.74 -4.48
C TYR A 163 -20.12 0.83 -4.45
N ASP A 164 -20.65 0.53 -3.27
CA ASP A 164 -21.88 -0.22 -2.98
C ASP A 164 -23.12 0.66 -2.88
N GLU A 165 -23.05 1.81 -2.18
CA GLU A 165 -24.21 2.65 -1.88
C GLU A 165 -24.71 3.44 -3.10
N ARG A 166 -23.80 3.83 -4.01
CA ARG A 166 -24.10 4.73 -5.12
C ARG A 166 -23.88 4.06 -6.46
N THR A 167 -24.86 3.30 -6.92
CA THR A 167 -24.82 2.64 -8.24
C THR A 167 -24.47 3.61 -9.38
N GLU A 168 -24.89 4.88 -9.28
CA GLU A 168 -24.57 5.93 -10.24
C GLU A 168 -23.09 6.31 -10.24
N LEU A 169 -22.44 6.36 -9.05
CA LEU A 169 -20.99 6.58 -8.95
C LEU A 169 -20.22 5.43 -9.58
N ARG A 170 -20.61 4.20 -9.29
CA ARG A 170 -20.01 2.99 -9.85
C ARG A 170 -20.09 2.99 -11.38
N PHE A 171 -21.26 3.30 -11.92
CA PHE A 171 -21.47 3.39 -13.35
C PHE A 171 -20.60 4.50 -13.98
N SER A 172 -20.64 5.73 -13.46
CA SER A 172 -19.89 6.87 -13.96
C SER A 172 -18.37 6.65 -13.87
N PHE A 173 -17.89 5.96 -12.82
CA PHE A 173 -16.47 5.63 -12.66
C PHE A 173 -16.00 4.66 -13.75
N ARG A 174 -16.78 3.63 -14.03
CA ARG A 174 -16.50 2.67 -15.12
C ARG A 174 -16.50 3.35 -16.49
N GLU A 175 -17.45 4.25 -16.75
CA GLU A 175 -17.47 5.04 -17.98
C GLU A 175 -16.20 5.89 -18.11
N LEU A 176 -15.80 6.63 -17.08
CA LEU A 176 -14.59 7.46 -17.12
C LEU A 176 -13.33 6.65 -17.42
N ILE A 177 -13.21 5.44 -16.88
CA ILE A 177 -12.10 4.52 -17.17
C ILE A 177 -12.19 4.05 -18.63
N THR A 178 -13.37 3.63 -19.07
CA THR A 178 -13.60 3.12 -20.44
C THR A 178 -13.29 4.17 -21.49
N ASP A 179 -13.73 5.41 -21.29
CA ASP A 179 -13.48 6.53 -22.18
C ASP A 179 -12.02 7.01 -22.12
N GLY A 180 -11.23 6.55 -21.15
CA GLY A 180 -9.85 6.99 -20.93
C GLY A 180 -9.73 8.37 -20.28
N GLY A 181 -10.82 8.87 -19.69
CA GLY A 181 -10.84 10.12 -18.93
C GLY A 181 -9.99 10.07 -17.66
N ILE A 182 -9.93 8.88 -17.02
CA ILE A 182 -9.07 8.57 -15.88
C ILE A 182 -8.32 7.25 -16.11
N LYS A 183 -7.24 7.03 -15.35
CA LYS A 183 -6.51 5.77 -15.34
C LYS A 183 -7.34 4.66 -14.70
N ASN A 184 -6.94 3.40 -14.95
CA ASN A 184 -7.40 2.24 -14.19
C ASN A 184 -7.32 2.51 -12.70
N GLY A 185 -8.18 1.87 -11.90
CA GLY A 185 -8.24 2.18 -10.49
C GLY A 185 -9.02 1.16 -9.68
N TYR A 186 -9.52 1.62 -8.56
CA TYR A 186 -10.18 0.79 -7.57
C TYR A 186 -11.55 1.37 -7.19
N GLY A 187 -12.57 0.50 -7.17
CA GLY A 187 -13.86 0.77 -6.54
C GLY A 187 -13.87 0.15 -5.16
N VAL A 188 -14.15 0.93 -4.11
CA VAL A 188 -14.07 0.48 -2.72
C VAL A 188 -15.37 0.77 -2.01
N GLU A 189 -15.99 -0.28 -1.49
CA GLU A 189 -17.25 -0.20 -0.76
C GLU A 189 -17.07 0.43 0.62
N ASP A 190 -18.18 0.85 1.23
CA ASP A 190 -18.17 1.25 2.62
C ASP A 190 -17.71 0.10 3.51
N TYR A 191 -17.06 0.43 4.62
CA TYR A 191 -16.50 -0.53 5.58
C TYR A 191 -15.32 -1.36 5.03
N CYS A 192 -14.75 -0.95 3.91
CA CYS A 192 -13.63 -1.57 3.25
C CYS A 192 -12.52 -0.55 2.96
N GLY A 193 -11.29 -1.02 2.84
CA GLY A 193 -10.14 -0.18 2.53
C GLY A 193 -9.01 -0.91 1.84
N LEU A 194 -8.19 -0.15 1.15
CA LEU A 194 -6.98 -0.62 0.48
C LEU A 194 -5.75 -0.15 1.25
N HIS A 195 -4.89 -1.06 1.63
CA HIS A 195 -3.60 -0.75 2.22
C HIS A 195 -2.50 -0.91 1.18
N PHE A 196 -1.80 0.17 0.89
CA PHE A 196 -0.64 0.20 0.00
C PHE A 196 0.64 0.33 0.82
N ILE A 197 1.64 -0.47 0.46
CA ILE A 197 3.01 -0.35 0.96
C ILE A 197 3.92 -0.09 -0.24
N ASN A 198 4.70 0.99 -0.19
CA ASN A 198 5.60 1.41 -1.27
C ASN A 198 4.93 1.45 -2.65
N ASN A 199 3.72 2.01 -2.71
CA ASN A 199 2.86 2.15 -3.89
C ASN A 199 2.28 0.83 -4.45
N GLN A 200 2.51 -0.31 -3.81
CA GLN A 200 1.91 -1.59 -4.19
C GLN A 200 0.74 -1.90 -3.26
N LEU A 201 -0.36 -2.43 -3.83
CA LEU A 201 -1.48 -2.91 -3.03
C LEU A 201 -1.00 -4.11 -2.19
N TYR A 202 -1.03 -3.95 -0.87
CA TYR A 202 -0.59 -4.95 0.08
C TYR A 202 -1.75 -5.79 0.60
N ASN A 203 -2.85 -5.11 1.03
CA ASN A 203 -4.03 -5.78 1.55
C ASN A 203 -5.31 -5.02 1.17
N VAL A 204 -6.39 -5.76 1.03
CA VAL A 204 -7.77 -5.24 1.12
C VAL A 204 -8.30 -5.63 2.49
N ILE A 205 -8.76 -4.66 3.26
CA ILE A 205 -9.23 -4.86 4.64
C ILE A 205 -10.71 -4.48 4.76
N SER A 206 -11.42 -5.15 5.63
CA SER A 206 -12.85 -4.90 5.82
C SER A 206 -13.27 -5.05 7.29
N SER A 207 -14.08 -4.11 7.80
CA SER A 207 -14.72 -4.21 9.11
C SER A 207 -16.03 -5.00 9.07
N ARG A 208 -16.54 -5.34 7.87
CA ARG A 208 -17.76 -6.14 7.66
C ARG A 208 -17.49 -7.27 6.65
N LYS A 209 -18.08 -8.45 6.92
CA LYS A 209 -17.87 -9.66 6.09
C LYS A 209 -18.17 -9.47 4.60
N ASN A 210 -19.20 -8.69 4.29
CA ASN A 210 -19.69 -8.56 2.92
C ASN A 210 -19.13 -7.34 2.18
N ALA A 211 -18.48 -6.40 2.88
CA ALA A 211 -17.87 -5.24 2.24
C ALA A 211 -16.59 -5.64 1.50
N THR A 212 -16.40 -5.15 0.29
CA THR A 212 -15.29 -5.55 -0.59
C THR A 212 -14.74 -4.40 -1.43
N ALA A 213 -13.74 -4.67 -2.22
CA ALA A 213 -13.15 -3.74 -3.18
C ALA A 213 -12.93 -4.43 -4.53
N TYR A 214 -12.88 -3.63 -5.57
CA TYR A 214 -12.76 -4.08 -6.95
C TYR A 214 -11.59 -3.38 -7.65
N SER A 215 -10.86 -4.13 -8.46
CA SER A 215 -9.97 -3.60 -9.48
C SER A 215 -10.80 -3.29 -10.73
N VAL A 216 -10.73 -2.07 -11.23
CA VAL A 216 -11.45 -1.65 -12.44
C VAL A 216 -10.45 -1.22 -13.51
N ARG A 217 -10.41 -1.96 -14.62
CA ARG A 217 -9.41 -1.78 -15.68
C ARG A 217 -10.06 -1.69 -17.06
N LYS A 218 -9.57 -0.76 -17.88
CA LYS A 218 -9.94 -0.68 -19.30
C LYS A 218 -9.32 -1.84 -20.07
N ILE A 219 -10.13 -2.50 -20.89
CA ILE A 219 -9.69 -3.48 -21.88
C ILE A 219 -10.32 -3.13 -23.23
N SER A 220 -9.52 -2.68 -24.17
CA SER A 220 -9.99 -2.22 -25.49
C SER A 220 -11.07 -1.11 -25.37
N LYS A 221 -12.31 -1.41 -25.75
CA LYS A 221 -13.46 -0.48 -25.72
C LYS A 221 -14.40 -0.71 -24.53
N THR A 222 -14.01 -1.54 -23.56
CA THR A 222 -14.81 -1.89 -22.38
C THR A 222 -13.96 -1.87 -21.14
N TYR A 223 -14.49 -2.33 -20.01
CA TYR A 223 -13.77 -2.50 -18.75
C TYR A 223 -13.89 -3.95 -18.26
N VAL A 224 -12.95 -4.31 -17.40
CA VAL A 224 -13.05 -5.49 -16.53
C VAL A 224 -13.05 -5.01 -15.10
N GLU A 225 -13.94 -5.59 -14.31
CA GLU A 225 -14.07 -5.36 -12.86
C GLU A 225 -13.90 -6.70 -12.16
N GLU A 226 -12.90 -6.79 -11.31
CA GLU A 226 -12.56 -8.01 -10.55
C GLU A 226 -12.60 -7.70 -9.06
N GLU A 227 -13.35 -8.53 -8.30
CA GLU A 227 -13.34 -8.47 -6.85
C GLU A 227 -11.95 -8.84 -6.32
N LEU A 228 -11.46 -8.07 -5.35
CA LEU A 228 -10.15 -8.29 -4.75
C LEU A 228 -10.25 -9.18 -3.51
N PRO A 229 -9.33 -10.12 -3.30
CA PRO A 229 -9.24 -10.87 -2.06
C PRO A 229 -9.14 -9.92 -0.86
N LYS A 230 -9.88 -10.20 0.20
CA LYS A 230 -9.94 -9.33 1.38
C LYS A 230 -9.71 -10.05 2.68
N VAL A 231 -9.23 -9.30 3.67
CA VAL A 231 -9.08 -9.71 5.07
C VAL A 231 -10.22 -9.09 5.88
N TYR A 232 -11.10 -9.93 6.44
CA TYR A 232 -12.13 -9.48 7.37
C TYR A 232 -11.55 -9.32 8.78
N LEU A 233 -11.59 -8.10 9.32
CA LEU A 233 -10.96 -7.74 10.59
C LEU A 233 -11.73 -8.23 11.84
N GLY A 234 -12.97 -8.70 11.69
CA GLY A 234 -13.85 -9.05 12.81
C GLY A 234 -13.83 -10.52 13.28
N ILE A 235 -13.12 -11.43 12.61
CA ILE A 235 -12.91 -12.79 13.08
C ILE A 235 -11.54 -12.86 13.76
N ASN A 236 -11.52 -12.65 15.10
CA ASN A 236 -10.28 -12.75 15.86
C ASN A 236 -9.07 -12.13 15.12
N TYR A 237 -9.32 -11.01 14.44
CA TYR A 237 -8.24 -10.12 14.12
C TYR A 237 -7.73 -9.58 15.47
N LYS A 238 -7.19 -10.47 16.26
CA LYS A 238 -6.01 -10.10 17.01
C LYS A 238 -5.12 -9.58 15.91
N ASN A 239 -4.67 -8.31 16.01
CA ASN A 239 -3.46 -7.92 15.33
C ASN A 239 -2.65 -9.17 15.22
N PRO A 240 -2.35 -9.72 14.02
CA PRO A 240 -1.39 -10.82 14.04
C PRO A 240 -0.31 -10.21 14.92
N PRO A 241 -0.01 -10.81 16.11
CA PRO A 241 1.06 -10.28 16.96
C PRO A 241 2.12 -10.04 15.95
N GLU A 242 2.60 -8.79 15.78
CA GLU A 242 3.53 -8.48 14.71
C GLU A 242 4.23 -9.79 14.43
N ASN A 243 3.77 -10.51 13.37
CA ASN A 243 4.34 -11.84 13.23
C ASN A 243 5.72 -11.47 12.76
N GLU A 244 6.62 -11.31 13.75
CA GLU A 244 7.99 -10.84 13.54
C GLU A 244 8.58 -11.61 12.38
N ASN A 245 8.16 -12.87 12.22
CA ASN A 245 8.55 -13.72 11.13
C ASN A 245 7.98 -13.28 9.78
N LEU A 246 6.71 -12.89 9.75
CA LEU A 246 6.09 -12.34 8.55
C LEU A 246 6.74 -11.02 8.16
N LYS A 247 6.95 -10.14 9.14
CA LYS A 247 7.61 -8.84 8.93
C LYS A 247 9.04 -9.00 8.40
N VAL A 248 9.82 -9.90 8.99
CA VAL A 248 11.17 -10.22 8.53
C VAL A 248 11.19 -10.59 7.05
N VAL A 249 10.23 -11.40 6.58
CA VAL A 249 10.16 -11.82 5.17
C VAL A 249 9.69 -10.68 4.27
N GLN A 250 8.73 -9.88 4.71
CA GLN A 250 8.26 -8.71 3.97
C GLN A 250 9.36 -7.66 3.79
N ASP A 251 10.09 -7.37 4.86
CA ASP A 251 11.23 -6.45 4.83
C ASP A 251 12.34 -6.98 3.91
N PHE A 252 12.63 -8.27 3.96
CA PHE A 252 13.61 -8.90 3.08
C PHE A 252 13.22 -8.78 1.60
N ILE A 253 11.96 -9.08 1.24
CA ILE A 253 11.45 -8.91 -0.12
C ILE A 253 11.51 -7.44 -0.55
N TYR A 254 11.18 -6.52 0.35
CA TYR A 254 11.30 -5.10 0.07
C TYR A 254 12.72 -4.71 -0.34
N TYR A 255 13.73 -5.15 0.42
CA TYR A 255 15.12 -4.85 0.09
C TYR A 255 15.64 -5.61 -1.15
N ILE A 256 15.08 -6.79 -1.48
CA ILE A 256 15.31 -7.42 -2.79
C ILE A 256 14.82 -6.47 -3.90
N ASN A 257 13.63 -5.91 -3.79
CA ASN A 257 13.03 -5.03 -4.79
C ASN A 257 13.72 -3.65 -4.88
N GLU A 258 14.31 -3.17 -3.79
CA GLU A 258 15.14 -1.95 -3.76
C GLU A 258 16.61 -2.22 -4.17
N HIS A 259 16.99 -3.48 -4.39
CA HIS A 259 18.38 -3.94 -4.66
C HIS A 259 19.37 -3.51 -3.56
N ASP A 260 18.89 -3.33 -2.32
CA ASP A 260 19.72 -2.96 -1.18
C ASP A 260 20.30 -4.21 -0.51
N ILE A 261 21.41 -4.72 -1.07
CA ILE A 261 22.02 -5.97 -0.64
C ILE A 261 22.54 -5.88 0.79
N ASP A 262 23.03 -4.72 1.23
CA ASP A 262 23.53 -4.55 2.59
C ASP A 262 22.41 -4.71 3.62
N GLU A 263 21.27 -4.09 3.38
CA GLU A 263 20.09 -4.27 4.22
C GLU A 263 19.52 -5.71 4.11
N MET A 264 19.46 -6.30 2.91
CA MET A 264 19.04 -7.70 2.74
C MET A 264 19.82 -8.65 3.65
N MET A 265 21.15 -8.51 3.72
CA MET A 265 22.00 -9.38 4.54
C MET A 265 21.70 -9.26 6.04
N THR A 266 21.15 -8.13 6.51
CA THR A 266 20.79 -7.95 7.94
C THR A 266 19.61 -8.83 8.37
N TYR A 267 18.77 -9.30 7.44
CA TYR A 267 17.62 -10.17 7.71
C TYR A 267 17.98 -11.66 7.71
N LEU A 268 19.18 -12.03 7.31
CA LEU A 268 19.62 -13.42 7.18
C LEU A 268 20.43 -13.88 8.41
N SER A 269 20.31 -15.16 8.75
CA SER A 269 21.21 -15.77 9.74
C SER A 269 22.60 -16.02 9.12
N ASP A 270 23.65 -16.08 9.93
CA ASP A 270 25.02 -16.29 9.45
C ASP A 270 25.17 -17.63 8.71
N ASP A 271 24.43 -18.65 9.10
CA ASP A 271 24.39 -19.97 8.49
C ASP A 271 23.29 -20.14 7.42
N HIS A 272 22.70 -19.04 6.97
CA HIS A 272 21.61 -19.01 5.98
C HIS A 272 21.88 -19.92 4.78
N ILE A 273 20.82 -20.58 4.30
CA ILE A 273 20.84 -21.39 3.10
C ILE A 273 19.83 -20.85 2.10
N MET A 274 20.31 -20.32 0.99
CA MET A 274 19.48 -20.03 -0.18
C MET A 274 19.44 -21.27 -1.09
N THR A 275 18.26 -21.61 -1.58
CA THR A 275 18.07 -22.64 -2.62
C THR A 275 17.31 -22.01 -3.78
N ASP A 276 17.92 -21.99 -4.95
CA ASP A 276 17.28 -21.46 -6.16
C ASP A 276 16.27 -22.45 -6.78
N SER A 277 15.60 -22.03 -7.85
CA SER A 277 14.61 -22.85 -8.58
C SER A 277 15.24 -24.05 -9.33
N SER A 278 16.56 -24.15 -9.41
CA SER A 278 17.31 -25.29 -9.96
C SER A 278 17.84 -26.24 -8.87
N ASP A 279 17.43 -26.02 -7.60
CA ASP A 279 17.88 -26.72 -6.39
C ASP A 279 19.39 -26.53 -6.07
N ILE A 280 20.00 -25.47 -6.62
CA ILE A 280 21.36 -25.07 -6.29
C ILE A 280 21.34 -24.36 -4.94
N LYS A 281 22.27 -24.74 -4.05
CA LYS A 281 22.35 -24.21 -2.69
C LYS A 281 23.55 -23.32 -2.49
N ILE A 282 23.33 -22.15 -1.92
CA ILE A 282 24.36 -21.23 -1.46
C ILE A 282 24.24 -21.12 0.05
N LYS A 283 25.34 -21.41 0.77
CA LYS A 283 25.36 -21.36 2.22
C LYS A 283 26.25 -20.23 2.72
N GLY A 284 25.71 -19.47 3.68
CA GLY A 284 26.38 -18.37 4.36
C GLY A 284 26.23 -17.03 3.63
N THR A 285 26.05 -15.97 4.42
CA THR A 285 25.76 -14.61 3.94
C THR A 285 26.85 -14.03 3.06
N LYS A 286 28.12 -14.36 3.32
CA LYS A 286 29.25 -13.87 2.53
C LYS A 286 29.19 -14.29 1.05
N TYR A 287 28.91 -15.56 0.77
CA TYR A 287 28.79 -16.07 -0.59
C TYR A 287 27.47 -15.61 -1.24
N LEU A 288 26.42 -15.54 -0.45
CA LEU A 288 25.14 -15.08 -0.92
C LEU A 288 25.15 -13.61 -1.33
N LYS A 289 25.90 -12.75 -0.59
CA LYS A 289 26.07 -11.34 -0.97
C LYS A 289 26.68 -11.20 -2.37
N VAL A 290 27.71 -12.00 -2.67
CA VAL A 290 28.36 -12.02 -4.00
C VAL A 290 27.38 -12.51 -5.08
N ALA A 291 26.60 -13.56 -4.77
CA ALA A 291 25.62 -14.08 -5.71
C ALA A 291 24.51 -13.09 -6.03
N TRP A 292 24.03 -12.31 -5.04
CA TRP A 292 23.03 -11.26 -5.26
C TRP A 292 23.61 -10.08 -6.05
N LEU A 293 24.86 -9.70 -5.82
CA LEU A 293 25.56 -8.68 -6.62
C LEU A 293 25.61 -9.09 -8.09
N ASP A 294 26.03 -10.32 -8.36
CA ASP A 294 26.09 -10.87 -9.71
C ASP A 294 24.69 -10.96 -10.35
N PHE A 295 23.70 -11.42 -9.58
CA PHE A 295 22.32 -11.53 -10.02
C PHE A 295 21.73 -10.16 -10.44
N PHE A 296 21.91 -9.11 -9.64
CA PHE A 296 21.38 -7.79 -9.97
C PHE A 296 22.16 -7.08 -11.10
N ILE A 297 23.40 -7.48 -11.38
CA ILE A 297 24.10 -7.06 -12.61
C ILE A 297 23.36 -7.59 -13.84
N HIS A 298 22.93 -8.85 -13.82
CA HIS A 298 22.24 -9.48 -14.95
C HIS A 298 20.73 -9.17 -15.01
N PHE A 299 20.13 -8.80 -13.90
CA PHE A 299 18.70 -8.49 -13.78
C PHE A 299 18.50 -7.17 -13.01
N PRO A 300 18.86 -6.00 -13.60
CA PRO A 300 18.93 -4.72 -12.89
C PRO A 300 17.54 -4.12 -12.55
N ASP A 301 16.46 -4.69 -13.05
CA ASP A 301 15.08 -4.32 -12.76
C ASP A 301 14.28 -5.47 -12.11
N TYR A 302 14.98 -6.47 -11.55
CA TYR A 302 14.33 -7.60 -10.90
C TYR A 302 13.40 -7.16 -9.78
N ASN A 303 12.21 -7.76 -9.75
CA ASN A 303 11.20 -7.43 -8.75
C ASN A 303 10.34 -8.64 -8.41
N ILE A 304 10.04 -8.81 -7.13
CA ILE A 304 9.09 -9.78 -6.60
C ILE A 304 7.75 -9.08 -6.41
N ILE A 305 6.73 -9.54 -7.12
CA ILE A 305 5.34 -9.11 -6.92
C ILE A 305 4.69 -10.16 -6.02
N VAL A 306 4.23 -9.74 -4.85
CA VAL A 306 3.58 -10.62 -3.88
C VAL A 306 2.06 -10.56 -4.10
N ASP A 307 1.45 -11.72 -4.38
CA ASP A 307 0.00 -11.88 -4.46
C ASP A 307 -0.57 -12.32 -3.10
N GLU A 308 0.10 -13.27 -2.43
CA GLU A 308 -0.31 -13.81 -1.14
C GLU A 308 0.90 -14.18 -0.28
N ILE A 309 0.77 -14.01 1.04
CA ILE A 309 1.79 -14.42 2.00
C ILE A 309 1.13 -15.14 3.18
N ILE A 310 1.63 -16.31 3.51
CA ILE A 310 1.11 -17.16 4.60
C ILE A 310 2.23 -17.42 5.60
N CYS A 311 1.94 -17.22 6.87
CA CYS A 311 2.89 -17.51 7.94
C CYS A 311 2.28 -18.49 8.94
N GLU A 312 2.97 -19.59 9.17
CA GLU A 312 2.63 -20.56 10.22
C GLU A 312 3.88 -20.87 11.03
N LYS A 313 3.88 -20.43 12.30
CA LYS A 313 5.04 -20.57 13.22
C LYS A 313 6.30 -19.92 12.63
N ASP A 314 7.34 -20.73 12.38
CA ASP A 314 8.64 -20.35 11.83
C ASP A 314 8.70 -20.41 10.29
N LEU A 315 7.61 -20.81 9.64
CA LEU A 315 7.51 -20.98 8.21
C LEU A 315 6.69 -19.85 7.58
N VAL A 316 7.27 -19.19 6.56
CA VAL A 316 6.57 -18.19 5.73
C VAL A 316 6.61 -18.64 4.28
N ALA A 317 5.44 -18.75 3.67
CA ALA A 317 5.27 -19.01 2.25
C ALA A 317 4.77 -17.75 1.55
N VAL A 318 5.40 -17.42 0.43
CA VAL A 318 5.06 -16.27 -0.41
C VAL A 318 4.68 -16.79 -1.79
N TYR A 319 3.56 -16.32 -2.31
CA TYR A 319 3.08 -16.63 -3.66
C TYR A 319 2.99 -15.34 -4.46
N GLY A 320 3.34 -15.42 -5.75
CA GLY A 320 3.30 -14.26 -6.60
C GLY A 320 4.05 -14.44 -7.92
N LYS A 321 4.74 -13.41 -8.36
CA LYS A 321 5.48 -13.40 -9.62
C LYS A 321 6.88 -12.84 -9.43
N ALA A 322 7.83 -13.39 -10.18
CA ALA A 322 9.15 -12.81 -10.39
C ALA A 322 9.18 -12.16 -11.78
N LYS A 323 9.61 -10.91 -11.86
CA LYS A 323 9.79 -10.20 -13.13
C LYS A 323 11.14 -9.52 -13.20
N GLY A 324 11.61 -9.28 -14.42
CA GLY A 324 12.85 -8.56 -14.67
C GLY A 324 13.21 -8.62 -16.15
N THR A 325 14.34 -7.98 -16.49
CA THR A 325 14.89 -7.98 -17.83
C THR A 325 16.31 -8.52 -17.75
N TYR A 326 16.62 -9.56 -18.53
CA TYR A 326 18.01 -10.04 -18.61
C TYR A 326 18.86 -9.00 -19.34
N TRP A 327 19.97 -8.63 -18.72
CA TRP A 327 20.94 -7.68 -19.25
C TRP A 327 22.34 -8.29 -19.32
N LYS A 328 23.03 -8.07 -20.42
CA LYS A 328 24.43 -8.45 -20.61
C LYS A 328 25.27 -7.23 -20.98
N GLU A 329 24.81 -6.44 -21.96
CA GLU A 329 25.46 -5.22 -22.42
C GLU A 329 24.46 -4.30 -23.13
N GLY A 330 24.74 -3.00 -23.25
CA GLY A 330 23.90 -2.02 -23.94
C GLY A 330 22.68 -1.55 -23.14
N GLU A 331 21.55 -1.30 -23.79
CA GLU A 331 20.29 -0.91 -23.18
C GLU A 331 19.43 -2.13 -22.82
N LEU A 332 18.51 -1.98 -21.85
CA LEU A 332 17.56 -3.00 -21.50
C LEU A 332 16.57 -3.23 -22.66
N GLU A 333 16.54 -4.42 -23.21
CA GLU A 333 15.70 -4.75 -24.37
C GLU A 333 14.39 -5.43 -23.95
N GLU A 334 13.27 -4.97 -24.52
CA GLU A 334 11.92 -5.51 -24.25
C GLU A 334 11.82 -7.03 -24.52
N LYS A 335 12.52 -7.55 -25.51
CA LYS A 335 12.56 -8.99 -25.84
C LYS A 335 13.17 -9.86 -24.74
N ASN A 336 13.96 -9.26 -23.84
CA ASN A 336 14.63 -9.95 -22.73
C ASN A 336 13.85 -9.85 -21.42
N LYS A 337 12.67 -9.25 -21.42
CA LYS A 337 11.78 -9.19 -20.26
C LYS A 337 11.12 -10.55 -19.99
N PHE A 338 10.95 -10.83 -18.72
CA PHE A 338 10.16 -11.95 -18.24
C PHE A 338 9.26 -11.55 -17.07
N GLU A 339 8.17 -12.26 -16.94
CA GLU A 339 7.30 -12.30 -15.78
C GLU A 339 6.82 -13.76 -15.63
N VAL A 340 7.20 -14.40 -14.53
CA VAL A 340 6.88 -15.81 -14.29
C VAL A 340 6.18 -16.00 -12.95
N PRO A 341 5.19 -16.88 -12.82
CA PRO A 341 4.67 -17.30 -11.53
C PRO A 341 5.80 -17.87 -10.68
N ALA A 342 5.84 -17.47 -9.43
CA ALA A 342 6.86 -17.92 -8.49
C ALA A 342 6.29 -18.04 -7.08
N SER A 343 6.92 -18.87 -6.28
CA SER A 343 6.70 -18.92 -4.85
C SER A 343 8.02 -19.05 -4.11
N TRP A 344 8.01 -18.55 -2.90
CA TRP A 344 9.18 -18.57 -2.04
C TRP A 344 8.80 -19.12 -0.67
N ARG A 345 9.73 -19.86 -0.08
CA ARG A 345 9.59 -20.38 1.28
C ARG A 345 10.72 -19.86 2.13
N ALA A 346 10.39 -19.15 3.19
CA ALA A 346 11.33 -18.75 4.22
C ALA A 346 11.14 -19.59 5.47
N LYS A 347 12.23 -19.94 6.14
CA LYS A 347 12.23 -20.47 7.50
C LYS A 347 12.92 -19.48 8.42
N ILE A 348 12.27 -19.13 9.50
CA ILE A 348 12.76 -18.13 10.43
C ILE A 348 13.32 -18.81 11.68
N LYS A 349 14.44 -18.33 12.14
CA LYS A 349 15.08 -18.75 13.38
C LYS A 349 15.68 -17.52 14.07
N ASP A 350 15.36 -17.32 15.33
CA ASP A 350 15.86 -16.20 16.14
C ASP A 350 15.68 -14.82 15.48
N GLY A 351 14.51 -14.61 14.84
CA GLY A 351 14.16 -13.35 14.17
C GLY A 351 14.90 -13.11 12.84
N LYS A 352 15.56 -14.15 12.27
CA LYS A 352 16.27 -14.07 10.98
C LYS A 352 15.89 -15.20 10.05
N ILE A 353 16.02 -14.98 8.75
CA ILE A 353 15.76 -15.99 7.72
C ILE A 353 16.93 -16.98 7.70
N SER A 354 16.70 -18.22 8.12
CA SER A 354 17.69 -19.29 8.10
C SER A 354 17.68 -20.09 6.79
N GLU A 355 16.53 -20.16 6.12
CA GLU A 355 16.39 -20.77 4.80
C GLU A 355 15.52 -19.87 3.89
N TRP A 356 15.94 -19.72 2.63
CA TRP A 356 15.16 -19.11 1.58
C TRP A 356 15.18 -20.02 0.36
N LYS A 357 14.01 -20.54 -0.05
CA LYS A 357 13.90 -21.41 -1.21
C LYS A 357 12.95 -20.82 -2.24
N VAL A 358 13.39 -20.81 -3.49
CA VAL A 358 12.66 -20.31 -4.65
C VAL A 358 12.05 -21.48 -5.43
N PHE A 359 10.80 -21.33 -5.85
CA PHE A 359 10.09 -22.24 -6.74
C PHE A 359 9.54 -21.42 -7.90
N ALA A 360 10.07 -21.62 -9.11
CA ALA A 360 9.63 -20.94 -10.30
C ALA A 360 9.93 -21.79 -11.54
N ASP A 361 9.09 -21.70 -12.55
CA ASP A 361 9.45 -22.21 -13.87
C ASP A 361 10.31 -21.15 -14.58
N ILE A 362 11.61 -21.41 -14.65
CA ILE A 362 12.59 -20.51 -15.25
C ILE A 362 12.95 -20.88 -16.70
N GLN A 363 12.16 -21.72 -17.37
CA GLN A 363 12.47 -22.13 -18.73
C GLN A 363 12.58 -20.94 -19.69
N ILE A 364 11.64 -19.99 -19.60
CA ILE A 364 11.67 -18.78 -20.41
C ILE A 364 12.89 -17.92 -20.13
N VAL A 365 13.29 -17.79 -18.85
CA VAL A 365 14.48 -17.02 -18.47
C VAL A 365 15.75 -17.66 -19.04
N ARG A 366 15.88 -18.99 -18.98
CA ARG A 366 17.00 -19.72 -19.58
C ARG A 366 17.07 -19.52 -21.08
N GLN A 367 15.94 -19.60 -21.80
CA GLN A 367 15.89 -19.35 -23.24
C GLN A 367 16.35 -17.93 -23.59
N ILE A 368 15.93 -16.94 -22.82
CA ILE A 368 16.39 -15.55 -22.98
C ILE A 368 17.90 -15.46 -22.79
N MET A 369 18.44 -16.06 -21.71
CA MET A 369 19.87 -16.05 -21.43
C MET A 369 20.68 -16.76 -22.56
N GLU A 370 20.23 -17.92 -23.03
CA GLU A 370 20.87 -18.68 -24.13
C GLU A 370 20.85 -17.90 -25.45
N ALA A 371 19.76 -17.17 -25.74
CA ALA A 371 19.66 -16.34 -26.95
C ALA A 371 20.59 -15.11 -26.95
N ASN A 372 21.11 -14.72 -25.79
CA ASN A 372 22.02 -13.58 -25.60
C ASN A 372 23.47 -14.01 -25.30
N ASN A 373 23.77 -15.30 -25.27
CA ASN A 373 25.12 -15.86 -25.11
C ASN A 373 25.74 -16.21 -26.46
#